data_bb308f19e29dcb07513d416e87bbb539
#
_entry.id   bb308f19e29dcb07513d416e87bbb539
#
_cell.length_a   1.000
_cell.length_b   1.000
_cell.length_c   1.000
_cell.angle_alpha   90.00
_cell.angle_beta   90.00
_cell.angle_gamma   90.00
#
_symmetry.space_group_name_H-M   'P 1'
#
loop_
_entity.id
_entity.type
_entity.pdbx_description
1 polymer ?
#
loop_
_entity_poly.entity_id
_entity_poly.type
_entity_poly.pdbx_seq_one_letter_code
_entity_poly.pdbx_strand_id
1 'polypeptide(L)'
;MPVGSGAESVAAESVAAEVVTEAPVTEPEPEDPLRGLEMRDLEAMRLRDLREMARDENVSGYSRLKKEDLILLLLKEKTERKGLSFGGGVLDVKSEGIGFLRSSRYATGARDVYVSQSQIRRFDLRTGDMVVGQVRPPKESEKYNSLLRIEAVNGIDPEFAKHRGHFKGLTPIFPRQAFHLITSPHNYTQRLLELIAPVGKGQRGLIVSPPKAGKTTVLKRIANGISENHPEVHLMVVLIGERPEEVTDMDRSVDAEVISSTFDESEAHQVEVAEMALARAKRLVELGRDVVILLDSITRLTRAYNMVVSSSGRTLSGGLDPAALYPPKRFFGAARNIEEGGSLTVLATCLVDTGSRMDDMIYEEFKGTGNMELHLNRRLEERRIFPAFDVIRSGTRREELLLGRETLRQVWLLRRMFSQMMAPKPSGAGYDIVAATEALLKQLRRTRTNHGFLDKLTKDL
;
A
#
# COMPACT_ATOMS: atom_id res chain seq x y z
N MET A 1 -21.10 -73.84 58.25
CA MET A 1 -22.25 -74.56 58.82
C MET A 1 -23.07 -73.63 59.65
N PRO A 2 -24.36 -73.70 59.70
CA PRO A 2 -25.36 -74.21 58.72
C PRO A 2 -26.34 -73.15 58.24
N VAL A 3 -26.95 -73.32 57.07
CA VAL A 3 -28.30 -73.82 56.77
C VAL A 3 -29.42 -72.85 57.20
N GLY A 4 -30.20 -72.39 56.36
CA GLY A 4 -31.40 -72.98 55.84
C GLY A 4 -32.26 -71.94 55.13
N SER A 5 -32.82 -72.46 54.07
CA SER A 5 -34.18 -72.50 53.56
C SER A 5 -35.01 -71.19 53.62
N GLY A 6 -35.54 -70.66 52.57
CA GLY A 6 -36.49 -71.30 51.69
C GLY A 6 -37.88 -70.75 51.96
N ALA A 7 -38.51 -70.08 51.02
CA ALA A 7 -39.90 -70.23 50.67
C ALA A 7 -40.31 -69.20 49.58
N GLU A 8 -40.86 -69.73 48.55
CA GLU A 8 -41.69 -69.10 47.50
C GLU A 8 -42.89 -68.37 48.01
N SER A 9 -43.29 -67.28 47.37
CA SER A 9 -44.73 -67.04 47.17
C SER A 9 -44.91 -66.04 45.96
N VAL A 10 -45.65 -66.48 45.14
CA VAL A 10 -46.33 -66.18 43.88
C VAL A 10 -47.07 -64.85 43.86
N ALA A 11 -46.94 -64.20 42.71
CA ALA A 11 -47.89 -63.41 41.88
C ALA A 11 -48.53 -62.16 42.41
N ALA A 12 -48.39 -61.09 41.66
CA ALA A 12 -49.46 -60.37 41.00
C ALA A 12 -48.96 -59.39 39.96
N GLU A 13 -49.33 -59.66 38.69
CA GLU A 13 -49.17 -58.69 37.56
C GLU A 13 -50.09 -57.47 37.84
N SER A 14 -49.51 -56.28 37.66
CA SER A 14 -50.25 -55.07 37.36
C SER A 14 -49.63 -54.37 36.20
N VAL A 15 -50.31 -54.39 35.08
CA VAL A 15 -50.05 -53.70 33.83
C VAL A 15 -50.20 -52.21 34.12
N ALA A 16 -49.04 -51.48 34.08
CA ALA A 16 -49.09 -50.00 34.04
C ALA A 16 -48.73 -49.61 32.60
N ALA A 17 -49.64 -48.92 31.94
CA ALA A 17 -49.52 -48.38 30.61
C ALA A 17 -48.42 -47.30 30.58
N GLU A 18 -47.35 -47.54 29.84
CA GLU A 18 -46.37 -46.49 29.50
C GLU A 18 -47.03 -45.46 28.55
N VAL A 19 -47.24 -44.26 29.05
CA VAL A 19 -47.54 -43.08 28.23
C VAL A 19 -46.24 -42.71 27.55
N VAL A 20 -46.08 -43.06 26.28
CA VAL A 20 -45.02 -42.53 25.38
C VAL A 20 -45.32 -41.05 25.14
N THR A 21 -44.69 -40.19 25.88
CA THR A 21 -44.61 -38.77 25.54
C THR A 21 -43.71 -38.63 24.34
N GLU A 22 -44.29 -38.40 23.14
CA GLU A 22 -43.55 -37.94 21.95
C GLU A 22 -42.80 -36.69 22.32
N ALA A 23 -41.45 -36.72 22.15
CA ALA A 23 -40.61 -35.53 22.20
C ALA A 23 -41.04 -34.57 21.06
N PRO A 24 -41.05 -33.26 21.30
CA PRO A 24 -41.41 -32.30 20.26
C PRO A 24 -40.46 -32.46 19.08
N VAL A 25 -41.02 -32.73 17.92
CA VAL A 25 -40.30 -32.68 16.62
C VAL A 25 -39.88 -31.23 16.44
N THR A 26 -38.61 -30.93 16.73
CA THR A 26 -37.97 -29.67 16.32
C THR A 26 -37.98 -29.65 14.82
N GLU A 27 -38.74 -28.74 14.21
CA GLU A 27 -38.61 -28.41 12.79
C GLU A 27 -37.14 -28.12 12.53
N PRO A 28 -36.56 -28.65 11.41
CA PRO A 28 -35.18 -28.31 11.06
C PRO A 28 -35.09 -26.79 10.88
N GLU A 29 -34.26 -26.15 11.69
CA GLU A 29 -33.89 -24.73 11.47
C GLU A 29 -33.47 -24.58 9.99
N PRO A 30 -33.95 -23.53 9.30
CA PRO A 30 -33.56 -23.28 7.92
C PRO A 30 -32.05 -23.31 7.84
N GLU A 31 -31.49 -24.16 6.97
CA GLU A 31 -30.06 -24.27 6.79
C GLU A 31 -29.55 -22.88 6.35
N ASP A 32 -28.77 -22.23 7.19
CA ASP A 32 -28.09 -20.97 6.88
C ASP A 32 -27.09 -21.24 5.73
N PRO A 33 -27.34 -20.76 4.50
CA PRO A 33 -26.51 -21.02 3.34
C PRO A 33 -25.04 -20.59 3.52
N LEU A 34 -24.77 -19.68 4.47
CA LEU A 34 -23.42 -19.25 4.83
C LEU A 34 -22.74 -20.20 5.84
N ARG A 35 -23.49 -21.14 6.48
CA ARG A 35 -23.01 -21.90 7.64
C ARG A 35 -21.79 -22.77 7.36
N GLY A 36 -21.59 -23.25 6.13
CA GLY A 36 -20.51 -24.15 5.74
C GLY A 36 -19.38 -23.50 4.94
N LEU A 37 -19.60 -22.33 4.37
CA LEU A 37 -18.67 -21.68 3.44
C LEU A 37 -17.38 -21.22 4.14
N GLU A 38 -16.25 -21.59 3.58
CA GLU A 38 -14.93 -21.09 3.99
C GLU A 38 -14.40 -20.06 2.98
N MET A 39 -13.32 -19.35 3.31
CA MET A 39 -12.67 -18.38 2.44
C MET A 39 -12.39 -18.96 1.05
N ARG A 40 -11.91 -20.22 1.00
CA ARG A 40 -11.59 -20.94 -0.23
C ARG A 40 -12.79 -21.12 -1.17
N ASP A 41 -13.97 -21.39 -0.61
CA ASP A 41 -15.18 -21.60 -1.40
C ASP A 41 -15.63 -20.30 -2.05
N LEU A 42 -15.57 -19.20 -1.28
CA LEU A 42 -15.89 -17.85 -1.76
C LEU A 42 -14.87 -17.34 -2.79
N GLU A 43 -13.58 -17.68 -2.66
CA GLU A 43 -12.56 -17.33 -3.65
C GLU A 43 -12.78 -18.05 -5.00
N ALA A 44 -13.32 -19.28 -5.00
CA ALA A 44 -13.64 -20.01 -6.21
C ALA A 44 -14.84 -19.44 -6.97
N MET A 45 -15.74 -18.70 -6.31
CA MET A 45 -16.93 -18.13 -6.91
C MET A 45 -16.64 -16.90 -7.79
N ARG A 46 -17.49 -16.67 -8.80
CA ARG A 46 -17.43 -15.44 -9.60
C ARG A 46 -18.02 -14.25 -8.84
N LEU A 47 -17.55 -13.05 -9.14
CA LEU A 47 -18.07 -11.82 -8.51
C LEU A 47 -19.59 -11.67 -8.62
N ARG A 48 -20.19 -12.11 -9.75
CA ARG A 48 -21.64 -12.09 -9.93
C ARG A 48 -22.36 -12.99 -8.92
N ASP A 49 -21.83 -14.21 -8.76
CA ASP A 49 -22.42 -15.21 -7.88
C ASP A 49 -22.31 -14.80 -6.40
N LEU A 50 -21.18 -14.18 -6.02
CA LEU A 50 -21.00 -13.57 -4.70
C LEU A 50 -21.97 -12.40 -4.44
N ARG A 51 -22.27 -11.59 -5.47
CA ARG A 51 -23.27 -10.51 -5.34
C ARG A 51 -24.70 -11.04 -5.26
N GLU A 52 -25.02 -12.09 -5.97
CA GLU A 52 -26.31 -12.81 -5.85
C GLU A 52 -26.46 -13.35 -4.43
N MET A 53 -25.45 -14.06 -3.92
CA MET A 53 -25.42 -14.55 -2.55
C MET A 53 -25.61 -13.41 -1.52
N ALA A 54 -24.87 -12.31 -1.65
CA ALA A 54 -25.01 -11.16 -0.74
C ALA A 54 -26.41 -10.54 -0.77
N ARG A 55 -27.06 -10.51 -1.94
CA ARG A 55 -28.44 -10.04 -2.10
C ARG A 55 -29.42 -10.98 -1.43
N ASP A 56 -29.31 -12.27 -1.70
CA ASP A 56 -30.22 -13.31 -1.20
C ASP A 56 -30.11 -13.41 0.33
N GLU A 57 -28.94 -13.13 0.89
CA GLU A 57 -28.65 -13.07 2.31
C GLU A 57 -28.95 -11.70 2.96
N ASN A 58 -29.52 -10.76 2.21
CA ASN A 58 -29.84 -9.39 2.69
C ASN A 58 -28.65 -8.62 3.27
N VAL A 59 -27.44 -8.89 2.81
CA VAL A 59 -26.22 -8.17 3.23
C VAL A 59 -26.25 -6.76 2.66
N SER A 60 -26.05 -5.75 3.48
CA SER A 60 -26.05 -4.34 3.04
C SER A 60 -24.67 -3.92 2.48
N GLY A 61 -24.66 -2.98 1.51
CA GLY A 61 -23.41 -2.35 1.05
C GLY A 61 -22.59 -3.14 0.02
N TYR A 62 -23.03 -4.30 -0.45
CA TYR A 62 -22.27 -5.22 -1.30
C TYR A 62 -22.07 -4.75 -2.76
N SER A 63 -22.92 -3.85 -3.29
CA SER A 63 -23.08 -3.63 -4.73
C SER A 63 -21.86 -2.99 -5.42
N ARG A 64 -21.07 -2.19 -4.70
CA ARG A 64 -19.89 -1.47 -5.21
C ARG A 64 -18.56 -2.09 -4.83
N LEU A 65 -18.57 -3.16 -4.05
CA LEU A 65 -17.36 -3.78 -3.54
C LEU A 65 -16.63 -4.59 -4.63
N LYS A 66 -15.30 -4.59 -4.55
CA LYS A 66 -14.44 -5.52 -5.28
C LYS A 66 -14.64 -6.93 -4.72
N LYS A 67 -14.18 -7.95 -5.46
CA LYS A 67 -14.38 -9.36 -5.08
C LYS A 67 -13.86 -9.66 -3.67
N GLU A 68 -12.66 -9.18 -3.35
CA GLU A 68 -11.99 -9.41 -2.07
C GLU A 68 -12.76 -8.80 -0.90
N ASP A 69 -13.17 -7.55 -1.04
CA ASP A 69 -13.93 -6.83 -0.01
C ASP A 69 -15.32 -7.45 0.19
N LEU A 70 -15.93 -7.93 -0.88
CA LEU A 70 -17.22 -8.63 -0.82
C LEU A 70 -17.11 -9.96 -0.08
N ILE A 71 -16.05 -10.72 -0.32
CA ILE A 71 -15.79 -11.98 0.41
C ILE A 71 -15.60 -11.69 1.91
N LEU A 72 -14.83 -10.66 2.27
CA LEU A 72 -14.66 -10.27 3.67
C LEU A 72 -15.97 -9.84 4.32
N LEU A 73 -16.82 -9.13 3.59
CA LEU A 73 -18.15 -8.74 4.07
C LEU A 73 -19.03 -9.96 4.33
N LEU A 74 -19.04 -10.95 3.44
CA LEU A 74 -19.79 -12.19 3.61
C LEU A 74 -19.28 -13.02 4.80
N LEU A 75 -17.98 -13.12 4.99
CA LEU A 75 -17.37 -13.79 6.15
C LEU A 75 -17.70 -13.08 7.47
N LYS A 76 -17.73 -11.76 7.44
CA LYS A 76 -18.15 -10.95 8.58
C LYS A 76 -19.60 -11.25 8.95
N GLU A 77 -20.52 -11.17 8.00
CA GLU A 77 -21.95 -11.44 8.20
C GLU A 77 -22.19 -12.85 8.75
N LYS A 78 -21.54 -13.85 8.14
CA LYS A 78 -21.57 -15.25 8.61
C LYS A 78 -21.12 -15.38 10.08
N THR A 79 -20.09 -14.64 10.48
CA THR A 79 -19.53 -14.70 11.82
C THR A 79 -20.47 -14.03 12.83
N GLU A 80 -21.02 -12.87 12.47
CA GLU A 80 -21.94 -12.10 13.31
C GLU A 80 -23.27 -12.85 13.53
N ARG A 81 -23.79 -13.56 12.53
CA ARG A 81 -24.98 -14.43 12.66
C ARG A 81 -24.77 -15.58 13.64
N LYS A 82 -23.55 -16.06 13.82
CA LYS A 82 -23.20 -17.06 14.84
C LYS A 82 -23.05 -16.47 16.25
N GLY A 83 -23.36 -15.18 16.43
CA GLY A 83 -23.17 -14.47 17.70
C GLY A 83 -21.71 -14.21 18.07
N LEU A 84 -20.80 -14.32 17.11
CA LEU A 84 -19.37 -14.08 17.29
C LEU A 84 -19.00 -12.72 16.70
N SER A 85 -18.03 -12.04 17.29
CA SER A 85 -17.50 -10.81 16.74
C SER A 85 -16.50 -11.10 15.62
N PHE A 86 -16.56 -10.35 14.52
CA PHE A 86 -15.58 -10.38 13.45
C PHE A 86 -14.64 -9.19 13.58
N GLY A 87 -13.33 -9.41 13.46
CA GLY A 87 -12.34 -8.37 13.58
C GLY A 87 -11.08 -8.70 12.80
N GLY A 88 -10.26 -7.69 12.59
CA GLY A 88 -9.00 -7.85 11.88
C GLY A 88 -8.15 -6.61 11.90
N GLY A 89 -6.99 -6.72 11.29
CA GLY A 89 -6.03 -5.64 11.16
C GLY A 89 -4.69 -6.13 10.64
N VAL A 90 -3.75 -5.20 10.52
CA VAL A 90 -2.39 -5.53 10.10
C VAL A 90 -1.60 -6.06 11.30
N LEU A 91 -1.03 -7.25 11.14
CA LEU A 91 -0.30 -7.95 12.19
C LEU A 91 1.04 -7.28 12.49
N ASP A 92 1.26 -7.00 13.75
CA ASP A 92 2.53 -6.58 14.32
C ASP A 92 3.05 -7.67 15.28
N VAL A 93 4.07 -8.41 14.86
CA VAL A 93 4.67 -9.49 15.67
C VAL A 93 5.76 -8.92 16.56
N LYS A 94 5.63 -9.15 17.87
CA LYS A 94 6.61 -8.71 18.88
C LYS A 94 7.73 -9.73 19.06
N SER A 95 8.80 -9.29 19.73
CA SER A 95 9.99 -10.12 20.01
C SER A 95 9.69 -11.42 20.74
N GLU A 96 8.65 -11.41 21.60
CA GLU A 96 8.19 -12.58 22.36
C GLU A 96 7.45 -13.61 21.51
N GLY A 97 7.25 -13.31 20.21
CA GLY A 97 6.57 -14.18 19.25
C GLY A 97 5.04 -14.12 19.31
N ILE A 98 4.47 -13.24 20.13
CA ILE A 98 3.04 -12.89 20.11
C ILE A 98 2.79 -11.77 19.12
N GLY A 99 1.53 -11.54 18.71
CA GLY A 99 1.18 -10.49 17.78
C GLY A 99 -0.03 -9.68 18.20
N PHE A 100 -0.17 -8.52 17.57
CA PHE A 100 -1.32 -7.64 17.69
C PHE A 100 -1.78 -7.21 16.31
N LEU A 101 -3.09 -7.30 16.05
CA LEU A 101 -3.69 -6.75 14.83
C LEU A 101 -3.94 -5.25 15.07
N ARG A 102 -3.25 -4.44 14.29
CA ARG A 102 -3.37 -2.98 14.33
C ARG A 102 -4.52 -2.52 13.43
N SER A 103 -5.17 -1.44 13.82
CA SER A 103 -6.19 -0.80 12.99
C SER A 103 -5.60 -0.16 11.74
N SER A 104 -6.43 0.47 10.90
CA SER A 104 -6.05 1.15 9.66
C SER A 104 -4.93 2.21 9.78
N ARG A 105 -4.67 2.72 10.99
CA ARG A 105 -3.56 3.67 11.24
C ARG A 105 -2.23 3.00 11.58
N TYR A 106 -2.17 1.68 11.67
CA TYR A 106 -1.00 0.87 11.94
C TYR A 106 -0.27 1.14 13.27
N ALA A 107 -0.87 1.95 14.11
CA ALA A 107 -0.34 2.31 15.42
C ALA A 107 -0.94 1.48 16.54
N THR A 108 -0.20 1.38 17.64
CA THR A 108 -0.66 0.75 18.88
C THR A 108 -1.93 1.45 19.41
N GLY A 109 -2.98 0.68 19.68
CA GLY A 109 -4.26 1.23 20.13
C GLY A 109 -5.04 0.33 21.09
N ALA A 110 -6.04 0.90 21.74
CA ALA A 110 -6.90 0.18 22.68
C ALA A 110 -7.78 -0.92 22.03
N ARG A 111 -7.97 -0.83 20.70
CA ARG A 111 -8.79 -1.79 19.93
C ARG A 111 -7.95 -2.88 19.26
N ASP A 112 -6.68 -3.00 19.60
CA ASP A 112 -5.82 -4.04 19.07
C ASP A 112 -6.34 -5.43 19.44
N VAL A 113 -6.16 -6.39 18.55
CA VAL A 113 -6.57 -7.77 18.76
C VAL A 113 -5.32 -8.63 18.96
N TYR A 114 -5.26 -9.33 20.06
CA TYR A 114 -4.17 -10.24 20.40
C TYR A 114 -4.19 -11.48 19.51
N VAL A 115 -3.02 -11.87 19.00
CA VAL A 115 -2.77 -13.08 18.22
C VAL A 115 -1.76 -13.96 18.96
N SER A 116 -2.12 -15.19 19.19
CA SER A 116 -1.25 -16.13 19.92
C SER A 116 -0.04 -16.58 19.09
N GLN A 117 1.05 -16.92 19.79
CA GLN A 117 2.25 -17.46 19.17
C GLN A 117 1.97 -18.76 18.37
N SER A 118 1.05 -19.59 18.85
CA SER A 118 0.65 -20.83 18.17
C SER A 118 0.00 -20.56 16.82
N GLN A 119 -0.87 -19.56 16.73
CA GLN A 119 -1.49 -19.14 15.46
C GLN A 119 -0.45 -18.56 14.48
N ILE A 120 0.46 -17.71 14.99
CA ILE A 120 1.54 -17.12 14.19
C ILE A 120 2.41 -18.23 13.58
N ARG A 121 2.82 -19.22 14.37
CA ARG A 121 3.64 -20.35 13.90
C ARG A 121 2.88 -21.28 12.95
N ARG A 122 1.61 -21.57 13.24
CA ARG A 122 0.81 -22.50 12.44
C ARG A 122 0.64 -22.02 11.01
N PHE A 123 0.34 -20.72 10.83
CA PHE A 123 0.04 -20.12 9.52
C PHE A 123 1.21 -19.32 8.92
N ASP A 124 2.42 -19.42 9.52
CA ASP A 124 3.61 -18.64 9.13
C ASP A 124 3.28 -17.15 8.93
N LEU A 125 2.56 -16.59 9.92
CA LEU A 125 2.17 -15.18 9.89
C LEU A 125 3.38 -14.29 10.15
N ARG A 126 3.42 -13.17 9.46
CA ARG A 126 4.54 -12.22 9.52
C ARG A 126 4.02 -10.81 9.73
N THR A 127 4.83 -9.96 10.36
CA THR A 127 4.50 -8.53 10.46
C THR A 127 4.15 -7.96 9.09
N GLY A 128 3.04 -7.22 9.03
CA GLY A 128 2.47 -6.67 7.80
C GLY A 128 1.37 -7.51 7.16
N ASP A 129 1.09 -8.74 7.64
CA ASP A 129 -0.05 -9.51 7.17
C ASP A 129 -1.37 -8.86 7.61
N MET A 130 -2.30 -8.66 6.70
CA MET A 130 -3.69 -8.34 7.03
C MET A 130 -4.38 -9.64 7.45
N VAL A 131 -4.72 -9.75 8.71
CA VAL A 131 -5.37 -10.95 9.26
C VAL A 131 -6.77 -10.57 9.71
N VAL A 132 -7.75 -11.37 9.32
CA VAL A 132 -9.14 -11.21 9.73
C VAL A 132 -9.72 -12.54 10.22
N GLY A 133 -10.66 -12.45 11.15
CA GLY A 133 -11.28 -13.65 11.69
C GLY A 133 -12.20 -13.41 12.87
N GLN A 134 -12.49 -14.49 13.56
CA GLN A 134 -13.38 -14.49 14.73
C GLN A 134 -12.61 -13.97 15.95
N VAL A 135 -13.21 -13.02 16.63
CA VAL A 135 -12.62 -12.35 17.80
C VAL A 135 -13.55 -12.52 19.00
N ARG A 136 -12.99 -12.73 20.18
CA ARG A 136 -13.72 -12.68 21.43
C ARG A 136 -13.34 -11.45 22.26
N PRO A 137 -14.24 -10.95 23.09
CA PRO A 137 -13.92 -9.90 24.05
C PRO A 137 -12.88 -10.39 25.09
N PRO A 138 -12.19 -9.44 25.75
CA PRO A 138 -11.21 -9.78 26.77
C PRO A 138 -11.89 -10.41 27.98
N LYS A 139 -11.22 -11.37 28.63
CA LYS A 139 -11.62 -11.88 29.96
C LYS A 139 -11.20 -10.88 31.04
N GLU A 140 -11.67 -11.08 32.28
CA GLU A 140 -11.41 -10.17 33.41
C GLU A 140 -9.91 -9.84 33.62
N SER A 141 -9.00 -10.75 33.27
CA SER A 141 -7.55 -10.58 33.39
C SER A 141 -6.86 -10.11 32.11
N GLU A 142 -7.58 -9.95 31.01
CA GLU A 142 -7.04 -9.62 29.70
C GLU A 142 -7.33 -8.16 29.34
N LYS A 143 -6.39 -7.49 28.69
CA LYS A 143 -6.54 -6.10 28.24
C LYS A 143 -7.09 -5.98 26.81
N TYR A 144 -6.84 -6.97 25.97
CA TYR A 144 -7.13 -6.92 24.53
C TYR A 144 -8.11 -8.01 24.13
N ASN A 145 -8.89 -7.73 23.08
CA ASN A 145 -9.63 -8.76 22.38
C ASN A 145 -8.68 -9.85 21.89
N SER A 146 -9.15 -11.09 21.74
CA SER A 146 -8.30 -12.21 21.30
C SER A 146 -8.84 -12.84 20.04
N LEU A 147 -7.95 -13.07 19.05
CA LEU A 147 -8.30 -13.77 17.82
C LEU A 147 -8.50 -15.27 18.13
N LEU A 148 -9.70 -15.78 17.88
CA LEU A 148 -10.06 -17.18 18.09
C LEU A 148 -9.72 -18.04 16.87
N ARG A 149 -10.18 -17.60 15.70
CA ARG A 149 -10.03 -18.30 14.43
C ARG A 149 -9.64 -17.30 13.35
N ILE A 150 -8.65 -17.68 12.53
CA ILE A 150 -8.26 -16.92 11.34
C ILE A 150 -9.13 -17.37 10.18
N GLU A 151 -9.82 -16.44 9.54
CA GLU A 151 -10.65 -16.71 8.37
C GLU A 151 -9.93 -16.33 7.07
N ALA A 152 -9.13 -15.25 7.06
CA ALA A 152 -8.33 -14.88 5.91
C ALA A 152 -7.00 -14.21 6.30
N VAL A 153 -5.99 -14.34 5.44
CA VAL A 153 -4.68 -13.67 5.51
C VAL A 153 -4.43 -12.97 4.18
N ASN A 154 -4.31 -11.64 4.20
CA ASN A 154 -4.15 -10.81 3.00
C ASN A 154 -5.24 -11.04 1.92
N GLY A 155 -6.44 -11.40 2.34
CA GLY A 155 -7.58 -11.65 1.47
C GLY A 155 -7.59 -13.02 0.80
N ILE A 156 -6.75 -13.97 1.23
CA ILE A 156 -6.73 -15.36 0.75
C ILE A 156 -6.83 -16.35 1.91
N ASP A 157 -7.10 -17.59 1.58
CA ASP A 157 -7.16 -18.70 2.54
C ASP A 157 -5.84 -18.80 3.34
N PRO A 158 -5.90 -18.95 4.69
CA PRO A 158 -4.71 -18.99 5.54
C PRO A 158 -3.73 -20.13 5.20
N GLU A 159 -4.22 -21.29 4.76
CA GLU A 159 -3.36 -22.42 4.37
C GLU A 159 -2.60 -22.13 3.06
N PHE A 160 -3.20 -21.39 2.11
CA PHE A 160 -2.48 -20.93 0.92
C PHE A 160 -1.47 -19.84 1.26
N ALA A 161 -1.85 -18.89 2.12
CA ALA A 161 -0.96 -17.81 2.53
C ALA A 161 0.34 -18.31 3.17
N LYS A 162 0.31 -19.45 3.85
CA LYS A 162 1.45 -20.10 4.48
C LYS A 162 2.56 -20.49 3.49
N HIS A 163 2.20 -20.85 2.25
CA HIS A 163 3.15 -21.34 1.25
C HIS A 163 3.82 -20.22 0.43
N ARG A 164 3.53 -18.95 0.70
CA ARG A 164 4.15 -17.82 0.01
C ARG A 164 5.65 -17.72 0.25
N GLY A 165 6.41 -17.34 -0.75
CA GLY A 165 7.83 -17.07 -0.66
C GLY A 165 8.14 -15.91 0.31
N HIS A 166 9.39 -15.80 0.75
CA HIS A 166 9.86 -14.64 1.49
C HIS A 166 10.32 -13.55 0.53
N PHE A 167 9.96 -12.29 0.77
CA PHE A 167 10.36 -11.14 -0.05
C PHE A 167 11.88 -11.06 -0.29
N LYS A 168 12.69 -11.46 0.69
CA LYS A 168 14.15 -11.45 0.57
C LYS A 168 14.68 -12.51 -0.43
N GLY A 169 13.94 -13.59 -0.65
CA GLY A 169 14.30 -14.67 -1.56
C GLY A 169 13.84 -14.47 -3.00
N LEU A 170 13.00 -13.45 -3.26
CA LEU A 170 12.48 -13.16 -4.59
C LEU A 170 13.54 -12.50 -5.48
N THR A 171 13.59 -12.86 -6.77
CA THR A 171 14.60 -12.42 -7.74
C THR A 171 14.31 -11.01 -8.26
N PRO A 172 15.15 -10.00 -7.97
CA PRO A 172 14.93 -8.64 -8.44
C PRO A 172 15.36 -8.48 -9.90
N ILE A 173 14.50 -7.86 -10.71
CA ILE A 173 14.78 -7.50 -12.10
C ILE A 173 14.55 -6.00 -12.34
N PHE A 174 15.04 -5.49 -13.47
CA PHE A 174 14.78 -4.09 -13.86
C PHE A 174 13.29 -3.87 -14.19
N PRO A 175 12.74 -2.68 -13.93
CA PRO A 175 11.43 -2.27 -14.43
C PRO A 175 11.38 -2.40 -15.96
N ARG A 176 10.36 -3.12 -16.46
CA ARG A 176 10.15 -3.34 -17.92
C ARG A 176 8.76 -2.91 -18.38
N GLN A 177 7.84 -2.72 -17.45
CA GLN A 177 6.47 -2.29 -17.72
C GLN A 177 6.25 -0.92 -17.11
N ALA A 178 6.00 0.09 -17.98
CA ALA A 178 5.70 1.44 -17.54
C ALA A 178 4.26 1.53 -17.01
N PHE A 179 4.03 2.35 -15.99
CA PHE A 179 2.70 2.80 -15.61
C PHE A 179 2.19 3.81 -16.63
N HIS A 180 0.98 3.64 -17.08
CA HIS A 180 0.26 4.65 -17.82
C HIS A 180 -0.48 5.56 -16.84
N LEU A 181 -0.06 6.83 -16.79
CA LEU A 181 -0.55 7.77 -15.78
C LEU A 181 -1.58 8.78 -16.33
N ILE A 182 -1.70 8.90 -17.66
CA ILE A 182 -2.53 9.94 -18.30
C ILE A 182 -4.00 9.57 -18.17
N THR A 183 -4.75 10.35 -17.39
CA THR A 183 -6.20 10.20 -17.20
C THR A 183 -6.98 11.15 -18.11
N SER A 184 -6.36 12.24 -18.58
CA SER A 184 -7.01 13.24 -19.43
C SER A 184 -5.99 13.93 -20.34
N PRO A 185 -6.38 14.30 -21.59
CA PRO A 185 -5.53 15.08 -22.50
C PRO A 185 -5.07 16.43 -21.92
N HIS A 186 -5.80 16.97 -20.96
CA HIS A 186 -5.51 18.24 -20.31
C HIS A 186 -4.67 18.11 -19.04
N ASN A 187 -4.34 16.88 -18.62
CA ASN A 187 -3.47 16.65 -17.48
C ASN A 187 -1.98 16.74 -17.90
N TYR A 188 -1.50 17.96 -18.05
CA TYR A 188 -0.13 18.20 -18.53
C TYR A 188 0.94 17.70 -17.54
N THR A 189 0.63 17.59 -16.26
CA THR A 189 1.51 16.99 -15.25
C THR A 189 1.80 15.52 -15.58
N GLN A 190 0.77 14.72 -15.78
CA GLN A 190 0.90 13.31 -16.12
C GLN A 190 1.53 13.12 -17.49
N ARG A 191 1.11 13.92 -18.47
CA ARG A 191 1.67 13.88 -19.83
C ARG A 191 3.16 14.16 -19.87
N LEU A 192 3.61 15.21 -19.19
CA LEU A 192 5.02 15.57 -19.16
C LEU A 192 5.85 14.55 -18.34
N LEU A 193 5.30 14.06 -17.22
CA LEU A 193 5.94 13.05 -16.39
C LEU A 193 6.28 11.78 -17.19
N GLU A 194 5.33 11.22 -17.93
CA GLU A 194 5.56 10.03 -18.77
C GLU A 194 6.66 10.23 -19.82
N LEU A 195 6.87 11.46 -20.28
CA LEU A 195 7.91 11.76 -21.28
C LEU A 195 9.29 11.93 -20.63
N ILE A 196 9.37 12.67 -19.50
CA ILE A 196 10.69 13.06 -18.95
C ILE A 196 11.18 12.15 -17.83
N ALA A 197 10.30 11.44 -17.14
CA ALA A 197 10.66 10.55 -16.04
C ALA A 197 9.63 9.40 -15.95
N PRO A 198 9.59 8.51 -16.96
CA PRO A 198 8.64 7.40 -16.95
C PRO A 198 8.83 6.52 -15.71
N VAL A 199 7.72 6.09 -15.13
CA VAL A 199 7.68 5.24 -13.93
C VAL A 199 7.35 3.82 -14.35
N GLY A 200 8.20 2.87 -14.00
CA GLY A 200 7.96 1.45 -14.25
C GLY A 200 7.58 0.68 -12.97
N LYS A 201 6.93 -0.48 -13.14
CA LYS A 201 6.67 -1.42 -12.04
C LYS A 201 8.00 -1.85 -11.41
N GLY A 202 8.17 -1.60 -10.09
CA GLY A 202 9.43 -1.82 -9.38
C GLY A 202 10.38 -0.62 -9.35
N GLN A 203 9.95 0.58 -9.78
CA GLN A 203 10.75 1.78 -9.80
C GLN A 203 11.11 2.29 -8.39
N ARG A 204 12.35 2.77 -8.22
CA ARG A 204 12.78 3.57 -7.06
C ARG A 204 12.94 5.02 -7.50
N GLY A 205 11.88 5.82 -7.33
CA GLY A 205 11.84 7.20 -7.80
C GLY A 205 11.96 8.22 -6.66
N LEU A 206 12.79 9.24 -6.87
CA LEU A 206 12.82 10.43 -6.03
C LEU A 206 12.08 11.58 -6.72
N ILE A 207 11.16 12.20 -6.00
CA ILE A 207 10.51 13.44 -6.38
C ILE A 207 11.19 14.56 -5.58
N VAL A 208 12.19 15.17 -6.19
CA VAL A 208 13.04 16.19 -5.57
C VAL A 208 12.33 17.53 -5.65
N SER A 209 11.97 18.08 -4.50
CA SER A 209 11.12 19.27 -4.44
C SER A 209 11.64 20.32 -3.45
N PRO A 210 11.85 21.55 -3.90
CA PRO A 210 11.92 22.68 -2.97
C PRO A 210 10.55 22.90 -2.32
N PRO A 211 10.51 23.60 -1.15
CA PRO A 211 9.24 23.94 -0.51
C PRO A 211 8.31 24.71 -1.46
N LYS A 212 7.00 24.42 -1.40
CA LYS A 212 5.91 25.05 -2.18
C LYS A 212 5.93 24.80 -3.70
N ALA A 213 6.81 23.96 -4.22
CA ALA A 213 6.89 23.69 -5.68
C ALA A 213 5.77 22.79 -6.26
N GLY A 214 4.75 22.47 -5.49
CA GLY A 214 3.61 21.65 -5.96
C GLY A 214 3.77 20.14 -5.75
N LYS A 215 4.65 19.73 -4.81
CA LYS A 215 4.92 18.33 -4.42
C LYS A 215 3.63 17.51 -4.26
N THR A 216 2.72 17.96 -3.39
CA THR A 216 1.46 17.25 -3.06
C THR A 216 0.55 17.11 -4.28
N THR A 217 0.49 18.14 -5.14
CA THR A 217 -0.28 18.08 -6.40
C THR A 217 0.27 17.03 -7.35
N VAL A 218 1.59 16.91 -7.47
CA VAL A 218 2.25 15.89 -8.31
C VAL A 218 1.93 14.50 -7.78
N LEU A 219 2.04 14.26 -6.45
CA LEU A 219 1.68 12.98 -5.84
C LEU A 219 0.22 12.60 -6.09
N LYS A 220 -0.72 13.53 -5.91
CA LYS A 220 -2.14 13.30 -6.22
C LYS A 220 -2.37 12.94 -7.69
N ARG A 221 -1.67 13.61 -8.62
CA ARG A 221 -1.77 13.30 -10.05
C ARG A 221 -1.22 11.92 -10.38
N ILE A 222 -0.14 11.51 -9.74
CA ILE A 222 0.41 10.15 -9.88
C ILE A 222 -0.57 9.13 -9.29
N ALA A 223 -1.06 9.36 -8.06
CA ALA A 223 -2.03 8.49 -7.40
C ALA A 223 -3.27 8.27 -8.26
N ASN A 224 -3.90 9.35 -8.75
CA ASN A 224 -5.09 9.27 -9.58
C ASN A 224 -4.82 8.57 -10.93
N GLY A 225 -3.63 8.77 -11.51
CA GLY A 225 -3.24 8.05 -12.72
C GLY A 225 -3.10 6.54 -12.51
N ILE A 226 -2.56 6.14 -11.36
CA ILE A 226 -2.42 4.72 -11.01
C ILE A 226 -3.79 4.11 -10.68
N SER A 227 -4.59 4.73 -9.82
CA SER A 227 -5.88 4.16 -9.41
C SER A 227 -6.88 4.08 -10.57
N GLU A 228 -6.85 5.00 -11.52
CA GLU A 228 -7.76 5.04 -12.67
C GLU A 228 -7.34 4.04 -13.77
N ASN A 229 -6.04 3.99 -14.11
CA ASN A 229 -5.54 3.19 -15.24
C ASN A 229 -5.03 1.80 -14.83
N HIS A 230 -4.77 1.57 -13.54
CA HIS A 230 -4.20 0.33 -13.00
C HIS A 230 -4.97 -0.14 -11.74
N PRO A 231 -6.27 -0.47 -11.86
CA PRO A 231 -7.10 -0.88 -10.72
C PRO A 231 -6.64 -2.19 -10.06
N GLU A 232 -5.77 -2.97 -10.72
CA GLU A 232 -5.15 -4.17 -10.19
C GLU A 232 -4.03 -3.87 -9.18
N VAL A 233 -3.48 -2.65 -9.20
CA VAL A 233 -2.35 -2.24 -8.37
C VAL A 233 -2.83 -1.84 -6.97
N HIS A 234 -2.15 -2.34 -5.95
CA HIS A 234 -2.39 -1.87 -4.59
C HIS A 234 -1.61 -0.58 -4.33
N LEU A 235 -2.34 0.54 -4.29
CA LEU A 235 -1.76 1.86 -4.08
C LEU A 235 -1.79 2.24 -2.60
N MET A 236 -0.63 2.58 -2.05
CA MET A 236 -0.44 3.06 -0.68
C MET A 236 0.13 4.48 -0.71
N VAL A 237 -0.42 5.38 0.09
CA VAL A 237 0.12 6.71 0.31
C VAL A 237 0.58 6.80 1.76
N VAL A 238 1.88 6.98 1.97
CA VAL A 238 2.50 7.01 3.30
C VAL A 238 2.97 8.42 3.61
N LEU A 239 2.29 9.08 4.55
CA LEU A 239 2.53 10.48 4.92
C LEU A 239 3.23 10.52 6.29
N ILE A 240 4.49 10.97 6.31
CA ILE A 240 5.32 11.00 7.52
C ILE A 240 5.65 12.44 7.88
N GLY A 241 5.17 12.87 9.06
CA GLY A 241 5.39 14.22 9.58
C GLY A 241 4.69 15.32 8.78
N GLU A 242 3.70 15.02 7.94
CA GLU A 242 2.89 16.00 7.23
C GLU A 242 1.80 16.60 8.14
N ARG A 243 1.15 17.64 7.69
CA ARG A 243 0.10 18.33 8.48
C ARG A 243 -1.20 17.55 8.47
N PRO A 244 -1.99 17.56 9.57
CA PRO A 244 -3.28 16.87 9.63
C PRO A 244 -4.25 17.25 8.50
N GLU A 245 -4.28 18.54 8.11
CA GLU A 245 -5.11 19.02 6.99
C GLU A 245 -4.65 18.49 5.64
N GLU A 246 -3.32 18.29 5.43
CA GLU A 246 -2.78 17.71 4.19
C GLU A 246 -3.08 16.20 4.11
N VAL A 247 -3.07 15.51 5.26
CA VAL A 247 -3.50 14.10 5.36
C VAL A 247 -4.96 13.96 4.98
N THR A 248 -5.85 14.77 5.54
CA THR A 248 -7.28 14.75 5.23
C THR A 248 -7.56 15.07 3.76
N ASP A 249 -6.84 16.04 3.21
CA ASP A 249 -6.97 16.43 1.79
C ASP A 249 -6.48 15.32 0.86
N MET A 250 -5.41 14.59 1.21
CA MET A 250 -4.94 13.44 0.46
C MET A 250 -5.96 12.31 0.51
N ASP A 251 -6.43 11.91 1.68
CA ASP A 251 -7.39 10.83 1.90
C ASP A 251 -8.70 11.03 1.12
N ARG A 252 -9.16 12.29 1.02
CA ARG A 252 -10.36 12.65 0.24
C ARG A 252 -10.15 12.74 -1.27
N SER A 253 -8.91 12.88 -1.71
CA SER A 253 -8.56 13.20 -3.11
C SER A 253 -8.08 12.02 -3.91
N VAL A 254 -7.70 10.90 -3.27
CA VAL A 254 -7.12 9.73 -3.93
C VAL A 254 -7.83 8.44 -3.51
N ASP A 255 -7.97 7.49 -4.42
CA ASP A 255 -8.43 6.14 -4.13
C ASP A 255 -7.19 5.27 -3.84
N ALA A 256 -6.78 5.27 -2.57
CA ALA A 256 -5.57 4.59 -2.09
C ALA A 256 -5.68 4.24 -0.61
N GLU A 257 -4.86 3.31 -0.14
CA GLU A 257 -4.66 3.06 1.29
C GLU A 257 -3.78 4.18 1.87
N VAL A 258 -4.40 5.17 2.55
CA VAL A 258 -3.69 6.31 3.14
C VAL A 258 -3.27 5.99 4.56
N ILE A 259 -1.96 5.99 4.79
CA ILE A 259 -1.31 5.69 6.06
C ILE A 259 -0.53 6.93 6.50
N SER A 260 -0.76 7.41 7.70
CA SER A 260 -0.16 8.65 8.13
C SER A 260 0.30 8.65 9.57
N SER A 261 1.38 9.38 9.81
CA SER A 261 1.75 9.88 11.13
C SER A 261 2.12 11.35 10.98
N THR A 262 1.37 12.21 11.65
CA THR A 262 1.46 13.67 11.51
C THR A 262 2.61 14.26 12.33
N PHE A 263 2.95 15.52 12.08
CA PHE A 263 4.11 16.17 12.72
C PHE A 263 3.94 16.38 14.24
N ASP A 264 2.71 16.33 14.75
CA ASP A 264 2.36 16.41 16.17
C ASP A 264 2.47 15.08 16.91
N GLU A 265 2.68 13.98 16.19
CA GLU A 265 2.97 12.66 16.75
C GLU A 265 4.49 12.47 16.96
N SER A 266 4.85 11.57 17.88
CA SER A 266 6.26 11.33 18.19
C SER A 266 7.03 10.72 17.01
N GLU A 267 8.33 10.98 16.94
CA GLU A 267 9.21 10.41 15.91
C GLU A 267 9.23 8.87 15.96
N ALA A 268 9.12 8.29 17.16
CA ALA A 268 9.01 6.83 17.32
C ALA A 268 7.75 6.27 16.64
N HIS A 269 6.62 6.96 16.77
CA HIS A 269 5.39 6.61 16.10
C HIS A 269 5.49 6.76 14.57
N GLN A 270 6.13 7.82 14.07
CA GLN A 270 6.39 8.03 12.64
C GLN A 270 7.20 6.88 12.04
N VAL A 271 8.21 6.40 12.77
CA VAL A 271 9.04 5.26 12.39
C VAL A 271 8.24 3.95 12.39
N GLU A 272 7.45 3.69 13.46
CA GLU A 272 6.61 2.49 13.59
C GLU A 272 5.63 2.37 12.42
N VAL A 273 4.93 3.46 12.09
CA VAL A 273 3.98 3.53 10.98
C VAL A 273 4.65 3.26 9.64
N ALA A 274 5.82 3.85 9.39
CA ALA A 274 6.56 3.63 8.14
C ALA A 274 7.05 2.18 7.99
N GLU A 275 7.61 1.58 9.06
CA GLU A 275 8.06 0.18 9.02
C GLU A 275 6.88 -0.77 8.80
N MET A 276 5.72 -0.50 9.42
CA MET A 276 4.52 -1.30 9.24
C MET A 276 3.98 -1.21 7.82
N ALA A 277 3.94 0.00 7.22
CA ALA A 277 3.55 0.20 5.83
C ALA A 277 4.46 -0.57 4.86
N LEU A 278 5.78 -0.53 5.07
CA LEU A 278 6.73 -1.31 4.28
C LEU A 278 6.54 -2.81 4.46
N ALA A 279 6.29 -3.26 5.69
CA ALA A 279 6.02 -4.66 5.98
C ALA A 279 4.76 -5.13 5.24
N ARG A 280 3.68 -4.35 5.30
CA ARG A 280 2.42 -4.60 4.59
C ARG A 280 2.64 -4.73 3.07
N ALA A 281 3.34 -3.77 2.47
CA ALA A 281 3.66 -3.80 1.05
C ALA A 281 4.42 -5.08 0.65
N LYS A 282 5.42 -5.49 1.45
CA LYS A 282 6.16 -6.73 1.18
C LYS A 282 5.28 -7.98 1.23
N ARG A 283 4.29 -8.04 2.15
CA ARG A 283 3.36 -9.19 2.24
C ARG A 283 2.50 -9.30 0.99
N LEU A 284 2.05 -8.18 0.45
CA LEU A 284 1.28 -8.17 -0.80
C LEU A 284 2.12 -8.63 -2.00
N VAL A 285 3.36 -8.16 -2.09
CA VAL A 285 4.29 -8.56 -3.17
C VAL A 285 4.64 -10.04 -3.09
N GLU A 286 4.77 -10.62 -1.89
CA GLU A 286 4.97 -12.07 -1.71
C GLU A 286 3.81 -12.93 -2.26
N LEU A 287 2.65 -12.32 -2.48
CA LEU A 287 1.48 -12.91 -3.13
C LEU A 287 1.40 -12.60 -4.65
N GLY A 288 2.47 -12.07 -5.22
CA GLY A 288 2.52 -11.72 -6.64
C GLY A 288 1.77 -10.44 -7.01
N ARG A 289 1.39 -9.59 -6.04
CA ARG A 289 0.69 -8.33 -6.32
C ARG A 289 1.66 -7.22 -6.68
N ASP A 290 1.21 -6.31 -7.55
CA ASP A 290 1.89 -5.05 -7.82
C ASP A 290 1.48 -4.02 -6.76
N VAL A 291 2.48 -3.45 -6.09
CA VAL A 291 2.28 -2.46 -5.03
C VAL A 291 3.02 -1.17 -5.36
N VAL A 292 2.36 -0.05 -5.17
CA VAL A 292 2.98 1.28 -5.27
C VAL A 292 2.89 1.99 -3.93
N ILE A 293 4.02 2.47 -3.42
CA ILE A 293 4.10 3.36 -2.26
C ILE A 293 4.46 4.76 -2.73
N LEU A 294 3.59 5.73 -2.46
CA LEU A 294 3.89 7.16 -2.55
C LEU A 294 4.26 7.64 -1.14
N LEU A 295 5.56 7.89 -0.90
CA LEU A 295 6.07 8.31 0.41
C LEU A 295 6.28 9.82 0.46
N ASP A 296 5.60 10.49 1.35
CA ASP A 296 5.79 11.91 1.63
C ASP A 296 6.11 12.15 3.11
N SER A 297 7.36 12.36 3.53
CA SER A 297 8.58 12.44 2.74
C SER A 297 9.71 11.57 3.31
N ILE A 298 10.62 11.13 2.46
CA ILE A 298 11.81 10.40 2.91
C ILE A 298 12.73 11.27 3.78
N THR A 299 12.73 12.58 3.54
CA THR A 299 13.49 13.55 4.34
C THR A 299 13.00 13.55 5.78
N ARG A 300 11.68 13.64 5.99
CA ARG A 300 11.09 13.64 7.35
C ARG A 300 11.25 12.28 8.02
N LEU A 301 11.06 11.19 7.27
CA LEU A 301 11.31 9.84 7.78
C LEU A 301 12.76 9.68 8.26
N THR A 302 13.74 10.19 7.51
CA THR A 302 15.14 10.13 7.90
C THR A 302 15.42 10.99 9.14
N ARG A 303 14.78 12.15 9.25
CA ARG A 303 14.87 12.99 10.45
C ARG A 303 14.28 12.29 11.69
N ALA A 304 13.13 11.61 11.54
CA ALA A 304 12.54 10.83 12.63
C ALA A 304 13.48 9.70 13.08
N TYR A 305 14.08 8.97 12.13
CA TYR A 305 15.11 7.98 12.49
C TYR A 305 16.32 8.58 13.20
N ASN A 306 16.75 9.78 12.82
CA ASN A 306 17.88 10.47 13.46
C ASN A 306 17.63 10.78 14.95
N MET A 307 16.35 10.90 15.34
CA MET A 307 15.96 11.10 16.74
C MET A 307 15.78 9.79 17.52
N VAL A 308 15.42 8.71 16.82
CA VAL A 308 15.03 7.43 17.46
C VAL A 308 16.20 6.45 17.53
N VAL A 309 17.11 6.45 16.55
CA VAL A 309 18.23 5.50 16.49
C VAL A 309 19.27 5.85 17.55
N SER A 310 19.80 4.83 18.23
CA SER A 310 20.94 4.99 19.16
C SER A 310 22.13 5.60 18.42
N SER A 311 22.75 6.61 19.02
CA SER A 311 23.88 7.31 18.38
C SER A 311 25.04 6.36 18.08
N SER A 312 25.56 6.45 16.85
CA SER A 312 26.75 5.70 16.43
C SER A 312 28.06 6.33 16.96
N GLY A 313 27.98 7.49 17.63
CA GLY A 313 29.16 8.28 18.04
C GLY A 313 29.81 9.04 16.89
N ARG A 314 29.25 9.01 15.68
CA ARG A 314 29.71 9.72 14.50
C ARG A 314 28.62 10.68 14.00
N THR A 315 28.99 11.85 13.53
CA THR A 315 28.04 12.84 13.03
C THR A 315 28.49 13.32 11.66
N LEU A 316 27.59 13.23 10.69
CA LEU A 316 27.75 13.81 9.35
C LEU A 316 27.38 15.30 9.36
N SER A 317 27.58 15.98 8.23
CA SER A 317 27.19 17.37 8.07
C SER A 317 25.70 17.58 8.40
N GLY A 318 25.37 18.68 9.10
CA GLY A 318 24.01 19.00 9.50
C GLY A 318 23.47 18.23 10.71
N GLY A 319 24.32 17.51 11.47
CA GLY A 319 23.88 16.79 12.69
C GLY A 319 23.24 15.42 12.41
N LEU A 320 23.45 14.85 11.23
CA LEU A 320 22.91 13.57 10.84
C LEU A 320 23.83 12.41 11.31
N ASP A 321 23.26 11.46 12.04
CA ASP A 321 23.98 10.22 12.40
C ASP A 321 23.95 9.25 11.19
N PRO A 322 25.10 8.65 10.78
CA PRO A 322 25.13 7.66 9.72
C PRO A 322 24.18 6.48 9.95
N ALA A 323 23.98 6.06 11.20
CA ALA A 323 23.06 4.97 11.54
C ALA A 323 21.61 5.28 11.17
N ALA A 324 21.21 6.55 11.21
CA ALA A 324 19.87 7.00 10.86
C ALA A 324 19.53 6.85 9.36
N LEU A 325 20.54 6.71 8.51
CA LEU A 325 20.35 6.54 7.06
C LEU A 325 19.99 5.11 6.64
N TYR A 326 20.40 4.10 7.42
CA TYR A 326 20.22 2.71 7.03
C TYR A 326 18.74 2.29 6.90
N PRO A 327 17.86 2.55 7.88
CA PRO A 327 16.47 2.12 7.78
C PRO A 327 15.71 2.80 6.62
N PRO A 328 15.79 4.13 6.40
CA PRO A 328 15.15 4.75 5.23
C PRO A 328 15.75 4.27 3.89
N LYS A 329 17.08 3.99 3.82
CA LYS A 329 17.68 3.37 2.64
C LYS A 329 17.15 1.95 2.41
N ARG A 330 16.94 1.17 3.46
CA ARG A 330 16.31 -0.15 3.38
C ARG A 330 14.86 -0.05 2.93
N PHE A 331 14.13 0.96 3.40
CA PHE A 331 12.77 1.24 2.94
C PHE A 331 12.73 1.52 1.43
N PHE A 332 13.47 2.52 0.99
CA PHE A 332 13.53 2.93 -0.40
C PHE A 332 14.16 1.87 -1.31
N GLY A 333 15.19 1.18 -0.83
CA GLY A 333 15.87 0.09 -1.51
C GLY A 333 15.06 -1.20 -1.64
N ALA A 334 13.92 -1.31 -0.95
CA ALA A 334 13.01 -2.44 -1.10
C ALA A 334 12.31 -2.44 -2.46
N ALA A 335 12.18 -1.29 -3.12
CA ALA A 335 11.55 -1.17 -4.44
C ALA A 335 12.30 -2.00 -5.49
N ARG A 336 11.56 -2.90 -6.14
CA ARG A 336 12.04 -3.82 -7.17
C ARG A 336 10.92 -4.41 -7.98
N ASN A 337 11.16 -4.71 -9.23
CA ASN A 337 10.34 -5.63 -10.00
C ASN A 337 10.83 -7.06 -9.76
N ILE A 338 9.95 -8.04 -9.78
CA ILE A 338 10.25 -9.42 -9.37
C ILE A 338 9.97 -10.38 -10.52
N GLU A 339 10.90 -11.30 -10.76
CA GLU A 339 10.83 -12.25 -11.87
C GLU A 339 9.68 -13.25 -11.69
N GLU A 340 9.44 -13.67 -10.46
CA GLU A 340 8.39 -14.64 -10.10
C GLU A 340 6.98 -14.02 -10.13
N GLY A 341 6.89 -12.71 -10.32
CA GLY A 341 5.65 -11.93 -10.37
C GLY A 341 5.49 -10.95 -9.22
N GLY A 342 4.70 -9.91 -9.48
CA GLY A 342 4.52 -8.80 -8.57
C GLY A 342 5.67 -7.78 -8.62
N SER A 343 5.43 -6.63 -8.05
CA SER A 343 6.43 -5.56 -7.96
C SER A 343 6.19 -4.66 -6.75
N LEU A 344 7.26 -4.06 -6.23
CA LEU A 344 7.20 -2.96 -5.28
C LEU A 344 7.80 -1.71 -5.91
N THR A 345 6.96 -0.72 -6.19
CA THR A 345 7.37 0.61 -6.66
C THR A 345 7.34 1.58 -5.48
N VAL A 346 8.39 2.36 -5.30
CA VAL A 346 8.44 3.41 -4.27
C VAL A 346 8.79 4.74 -4.93
N LEU A 347 7.87 5.70 -4.86
CA LEU A 347 8.09 7.08 -5.25
C LEU A 347 8.13 7.94 -3.98
N ALA A 348 9.30 8.41 -3.61
CA ALA A 348 9.51 9.15 -2.37
C ALA A 348 9.81 10.63 -2.67
N THR A 349 9.13 11.53 -1.96
CA THR A 349 9.50 12.95 -2.02
C THR A 349 10.72 13.22 -1.18
N CYS A 350 11.62 14.03 -1.71
CA CYS A 350 12.83 14.48 -1.04
C CYS A 350 12.88 16.01 -1.06
N LEU A 351 13.00 16.60 0.13
CA LEU A 351 13.04 18.05 0.27
C LEU A 351 14.45 18.58 0.02
N VAL A 352 14.54 19.66 -0.76
CA VAL A 352 15.79 20.39 -1.07
C VAL A 352 15.55 21.90 -0.93
N ASP A 353 16.61 22.67 -0.90
CA ASP A 353 16.55 24.15 -0.79
C ASP A 353 15.75 24.63 0.43
N THR A 354 15.77 23.87 1.52
CA THR A 354 15.09 24.21 2.79
C THR A 354 15.92 25.13 3.69
N GLY A 355 17.19 25.34 3.35
CA GLY A 355 18.18 25.99 4.20
C GLY A 355 18.77 25.07 5.28
N SER A 356 18.36 23.79 5.31
CA SER A 356 18.88 22.79 6.25
C SER A 356 19.99 21.95 5.62
N ARG A 357 21.19 22.02 6.18
CA ARG A 357 22.33 21.17 5.75
C ARG A 357 22.05 19.67 5.91
N MET A 358 21.17 19.30 6.85
CA MET A 358 20.74 17.92 7.04
C MET A 358 19.95 17.43 5.83
N ASP A 359 19.03 18.24 5.29
CA ASP A 359 18.22 17.88 4.13
C ASP A 359 19.08 17.72 2.87
N ASP A 360 20.05 18.62 2.69
CA ASP A 360 21.01 18.52 1.57
C ASP A 360 21.80 17.21 1.66
N MET A 361 22.25 16.82 2.86
CA MET A 361 22.96 15.58 3.09
C MET A 361 22.06 14.36 2.83
N ILE A 362 20.81 14.39 3.31
CA ILE A 362 19.83 13.35 3.05
C ILE A 362 19.63 13.17 1.55
N TYR A 363 19.41 14.27 0.81
CA TYR A 363 19.23 14.21 -0.64
C TYR A 363 20.43 13.54 -1.34
N GLU A 364 21.67 13.97 -1.05
CA GLU A 364 22.85 13.38 -1.66
C GLU A 364 23.01 11.88 -1.36
N GLU A 365 22.63 11.43 -0.16
CA GLU A 365 22.66 10.01 0.24
C GLU A 365 21.61 9.14 -0.48
N PHE A 366 20.47 9.71 -0.86
CA PHE A 366 19.40 8.99 -1.57
C PHE A 366 19.50 9.09 -3.09
N LYS A 367 20.08 10.14 -3.66
CA LYS A 367 20.29 10.35 -5.08
C LYS A 367 20.98 9.16 -5.75
N GLY A 368 22.00 8.59 -5.12
CA GLY A 368 22.69 7.40 -5.62
C GLY A 368 21.90 6.09 -5.51
N THR A 369 20.85 6.04 -4.65
CA THR A 369 20.05 4.84 -4.39
C THR A 369 18.88 4.70 -5.38
N GLY A 370 18.33 5.82 -5.86
CA GLY A 370 17.25 5.87 -6.83
C GLY A 370 17.66 5.45 -8.23
N ASN A 371 16.68 5.07 -9.03
CA ASN A 371 16.83 4.82 -10.47
C ASN A 371 15.86 5.68 -11.32
N MET A 372 15.19 6.66 -10.70
CA MET A 372 14.38 7.69 -11.35
C MET A 372 14.40 8.95 -10.48
N GLU A 373 14.52 10.09 -11.09
CA GLU A 373 14.45 11.39 -10.42
C GLU A 373 13.52 12.33 -11.18
N LEU A 374 12.57 12.93 -10.47
CA LEU A 374 11.73 14.01 -10.96
C LEU A 374 12.07 15.26 -10.15
N HIS A 375 12.69 16.23 -10.76
CA HIS A 375 13.05 17.50 -10.12
C HIS A 375 11.99 18.56 -10.35
N LEU A 376 11.51 19.18 -9.26
CA LEU A 376 10.71 20.39 -9.32
C LEU A 376 11.60 21.61 -9.20
N ASN A 377 11.25 22.67 -9.92
CA ASN A 377 12.05 23.90 -10.00
C ASN A 377 11.33 25.07 -9.34
N ARG A 378 11.99 25.69 -8.37
CA ARG A 378 11.46 26.82 -7.58
C ARG A 378 11.13 28.05 -8.45
N ARG A 379 11.97 28.36 -9.46
CA ARG A 379 11.76 29.53 -10.34
C ARG A 379 10.47 29.41 -11.17
N LEU A 380 10.10 28.17 -11.57
CA LEU A 380 8.83 27.91 -12.27
C LEU A 380 7.63 28.12 -11.33
N GLU A 381 7.75 27.65 -10.07
CA GLU A 381 6.70 27.85 -9.06
C GLU A 381 6.49 29.35 -8.75
N GLU A 382 7.56 30.11 -8.52
CA GLU A 382 7.50 31.54 -8.27
C GLU A 382 6.81 32.32 -9.40
N ARG A 383 6.88 31.80 -10.66
CA ARG A 383 6.19 32.32 -11.83
C ARG A 383 4.83 31.68 -12.10
N ARG A 384 4.37 30.78 -11.21
CA ARG A 384 3.09 30.04 -11.33
C ARG A 384 2.99 29.21 -12.61
N ILE A 385 4.10 28.66 -13.08
CA ILE A 385 4.18 27.77 -14.23
C ILE A 385 4.12 26.33 -13.74
N PHE A 386 3.04 25.63 -14.05
CA PHE A 386 2.82 24.25 -13.63
C PHE A 386 2.52 23.34 -14.83
N PRO A 387 3.03 22.06 -14.79
CA PRO A 387 3.90 21.47 -13.77
C PRO A 387 5.28 22.15 -13.75
N ALA A 388 5.79 22.38 -12.55
CA ALA A 388 7.08 23.06 -12.34
C ALA A 388 8.27 22.08 -12.47
N PHE A 389 8.31 21.29 -13.55
CA PHE A 389 9.32 20.25 -13.77
C PHE A 389 10.59 20.77 -14.42
N ASP A 390 11.72 20.39 -13.85
CA ASP A 390 13.02 20.57 -14.49
C ASP A 390 13.27 19.42 -15.49
N VAL A 391 13.06 19.70 -16.76
CA VAL A 391 13.17 18.71 -17.86
C VAL A 391 14.59 18.15 -17.99
N ILE A 392 15.61 18.96 -17.69
CA ILE A 392 17.02 18.56 -17.85
C ILE A 392 17.47 17.66 -16.71
N ARG A 393 17.10 18.01 -15.48
CA ARG A 393 17.53 17.26 -14.28
C ARG A 393 16.70 16.01 -14.02
N SER A 394 15.51 15.91 -14.60
CA SER A 394 14.60 14.76 -14.43
C SER A 394 14.96 13.64 -15.40
N GLY A 395 14.82 12.39 -14.97
CA GLY A 395 15.03 11.23 -15.83
C GLY A 395 14.87 9.89 -15.13
N THR A 396 14.77 8.83 -15.92
CA THR A 396 14.70 7.45 -15.46
C THR A 396 15.87 6.65 -16.02
N ARG A 397 16.57 5.91 -15.16
CA ARG A 397 17.62 4.98 -15.62
C ARG A 397 16.99 3.83 -16.37
N ARG A 398 17.60 3.43 -17.48
CA ARG A 398 17.13 2.36 -18.35
C ARG A 398 15.73 2.66 -18.93
N GLU A 399 15.46 3.95 -19.22
CA GLU A 399 14.18 4.39 -19.84
C GLU A 399 13.89 3.67 -21.16
N GLU A 400 14.92 3.11 -21.83
CA GLU A 400 14.76 2.28 -23.03
C GLU A 400 13.99 0.97 -22.79
N LEU A 401 13.90 0.51 -21.53
CA LEU A 401 13.08 -0.65 -21.16
C LEU A 401 11.61 -0.30 -20.97
N LEU A 402 11.29 0.98 -20.78
CA LEU A 402 9.94 1.48 -20.50
C LEU A 402 9.32 2.16 -21.71
N LEU A 403 10.14 2.84 -22.52
CA LEU A 403 9.70 3.55 -23.72
C LEU A 403 10.02 2.71 -24.97
N GLY A 404 9.10 2.67 -25.92
CA GLY A 404 9.37 2.08 -27.23
C GLY A 404 10.48 2.85 -27.97
N ARG A 405 11.20 2.19 -28.87
CA ARG A 405 12.37 2.76 -29.58
C ARG A 405 12.10 4.11 -30.27
N GLU A 406 10.92 4.26 -30.85
CA GLU A 406 10.54 5.49 -31.54
C GLU A 406 10.29 6.63 -30.53
N THR A 407 9.45 6.38 -29.53
CA THR A 407 9.18 7.33 -28.44
C THR A 407 10.46 7.77 -27.74
N LEU A 408 11.38 6.84 -27.49
CA LEU A 408 12.67 7.13 -26.88
C LEU A 408 13.50 8.12 -27.70
N ARG A 409 13.60 7.90 -29.04
CA ARG A 409 14.32 8.81 -29.95
C ARG A 409 13.72 10.21 -29.92
N GLN A 410 12.40 10.29 -29.96
CA GLN A 410 11.67 11.57 -29.94
C GLN A 410 11.83 12.28 -28.58
N VAL A 411 11.83 11.56 -27.46
CA VAL A 411 12.09 12.12 -26.12
C VAL A 411 13.54 12.64 -26.01
N TRP A 412 14.52 11.93 -26.55
CA TRP A 412 15.89 12.42 -26.59
C TRP A 412 16.04 13.67 -27.45
N LEU A 413 15.31 13.74 -28.56
CA LEU A 413 15.24 14.95 -29.39
C LEU A 413 14.65 16.11 -28.59
N LEU A 414 13.50 15.90 -27.92
CA LEU A 414 12.87 16.88 -27.05
C LEU A 414 13.85 17.45 -26.00
N ARG A 415 14.57 16.57 -25.30
CA ARG A 415 15.58 16.97 -24.31
C ARG A 415 16.71 17.79 -24.93
N ARG A 416 17.17 17.39 -26.10
CA ARG A 416 18.24 18.08 -26.83
C ARG A 416 17.78 19.47 -27.25
N MET A 417 16.56 19.59 -27.82
CA MET A 417 15.98 20.89 -28.17
C MET A 417 15.81 21.79 -26.95
N PHE A 418 15.28 21.26 -25.84
CA PHE A 418 15.13 22.01 -24.60
C PHE A 418 16.49 22.51 -24.07
N SER A 419 17.53 21.67 -24.10
CA SER A 419 18.89 22.04 -23.70
C SER A 419 19.46 23.13 -24.62
N GLN A 420 19.25 23.04 -25.95
CA GLN A 420 19.71 24.05 -26.91
C GLN A 420 18.99 25.40 -26.71
N MET A 421 17.70 25.38 -26.36
CA MET A 421 16.98 26.61 -26.03
C MET A 421 17.56 27.32 -24.83
N MET A 422 18.05 26.57 -23.82
CA MET A 422 18.67 27.11 -22.61
C MET A 422 20.13 27.50 -22.78
N ALA A 423 20.80 27.06 -23.84
CA ALA A 423 22.19 27.38 -24.07
C ALA A 423 22.42 28.88 -24.33
N PRO A 424 23.46 29.50 -23.75
CA PRO A 424 23.81 30.89 -24.03
C PRO A 424 24.04 31.09 -25.51
N LYS A 425 23.35 32.02 -26.14
CA LYS A 425 23.61 32.38 -27.54
C LYS A 425 24.69 33.45 -27.60
N PRO A 426 25.48 33.51 -28.71
CA PRO A 426 26.48 34.57 -28.92
C PRO A 426 25.86 35.99 -28.83
N SER A 427 24.58 36.13 -29.08
CA SER A 427 23.78 37.38 -28.92
C SER A 427 23.37 37.70 -27.49
N GLY A 428 23.76 36.90 -26.48
CA GLY A 428 23.41 37.09 -25.09
C GLY A 428 21.99 36.65 -24.67
N ALA A 429 21.17 36.20 -25.58
CA ALA A 429 19.76 35.85 -25.35
C ALA A 429 19.51 34.33 -25.43
N GLY A 430 20.02 33.57 -24.47
CA GLY A 430 19.49 32.21 -24.20
C GLY A 430 18.11 32.29 -23.55
N TYR A 431 17.24 31.34 -23.84
CA TYR A 431 15.98 31.23 -23.07
C TYR A 431 16.32 30.85 -21.62
N ASP A 432 15.71 31.57 -20.68
CA ASP A 432 15.67 31.11 -19.30
C ASP A 432 14.78 29.87 -19.19
N ILE A 433 14.98 29.04 -18.15
CA ILE A 433 14.16 27.84 -17.86
C ILE A 433 12.65 28.16 -17.89
N VAL A 434 12.28 29.35 -17.44
CA VAL A 434 10.90 29.86 -17.45
C VAL A 434 10.35 29.91 -18.87
N ALA A 435 11.01 30.64 -19.76
CA ALA A 435 10.58 30.81 -21.15
C ALA A 435 10.64 29.50 -21.94
N ALA A 436 11.63 28.64 -21.69
CA ALA A 436 11.75 27.33 -22.32
C ALA A 436 10.60 26.41 -21.90
N THR A 437 10.24 26.39 -20.59
CA THR A 437 9.13 25.58 -20.10
C THR A 437 7.77 26.10 -20.57
N GLU A 438 7.56 27.41 -20.63
CA GLU A 438 6.33 28.01 -21.20
C GLU A 438 6.17 27.61 -22.67
N ALA A 439 7.23 27.70 -23.46
CA ALA A 439 7.22 27.28 -24.87
C ALA A 439 6.86 25.79 -25.01
N LEU A 440 7.47 24.92 -24.19
CA LEU A 440 7.17 23.50 -24.16
C LEU A 440 5.71 23.23 -23.82
N LEU A 441 5.19 23.83 -22.73
CA LEU A 441 3.81 23.67 -22.32
C LEU A 441 2.83 24.21 -23.35
N LYS A 442 3.15 25.32 -24.03
CA LYS A 442 2.35 25.86 -25.12
C LYS A 442 2.22 24.87 -26.29
N GLN A 443 3.28 24.19 -26.66
CA GLN A 443 3.24 23.15 -27.70
C GLN A 443 2.49 21.89 -27.22
N LEU A 444 2.70 21.47 -25.98
CA LEU A 444 2.00 20.33 -25.38
C LEU A 444 0.47 20.55 -25.34
N ARG A 445 0.02 21.78 -25.05
CA ARG A 445 -1.39 22.19 -25.03
C ARG A 445 -2.07 22.11 -26.41
N ARG A 446 -1.30 22.22 -27.52
CA ARG A 446 -1.81 22.12 -28.88
C ARG A 446 -2.13 20.70 -29.33
N THR A 447 -1.84 19.70 -28.51
CA THR A 447 -2.01 18.29 -28.81
C THR A 447 -2.76 17.56 -27.72
N ARG A 448 -3.54 16.55 -28.09
CA ARG A 448 -4.30 15.74 -27.12
C ARG A 448 -3.51 14.56 -26.55
N THR A 449 -2.52 14.05 -27.29
CA THR A 449 -1.74 12.88 -26.92
C THR A 449 -0.25 13.17 -26.91
N ASN A 450 0.53 12.39 -26.18
CA ASN A 450 1.99 12.49 -26.19
C ASN A 450 2.60 12.09 -27.54
N HIS A 451 2.03 11.08 -28.20
CA HIS A 451 2.44 10.69 -29.54
C HIS A 451 2.25 11.85 -30.55
N GLY A 452 1.05 12.43 -30.60
CA GLY A 452 0.80 13.58 -31.48
C GLY A 452 1.63 14.84 -31.14
N PHE A 453 2.08 14.99 -29.89
CA PHE A 453 3.02 16.03 -29.48
C PHE A 453 4.43 15.76 -30.04
N LEU A 454 4.93 14.55 -29.86
CA LEU A 454 6.26 14.14 -30.31
C LEU A 454 6.37 14.15 -31.84
N ASP A 455 5.33 13.71 -32.57
CA ASP A 455 5.26 13.75 -34.03
C ASP A 455 5.36 15.17 -34.61
N LYS A 456 4.70 16.13 -33.95
CA LYS A 456 4.80 17.54 -34.36
C LYS A 456 6.20 18.09 -34.16
N LEU A 457 6.83 17.77 -33.01
CA LEU A 457 8.23 18.16 -32.77
C LEU A 457 9.19 17.65 -33.85
N THR A 458 8.94 16.45 -34.37
CA THR A 458 9.77 15.83 -35.40
C THR A 458 9.54 16.43 -36.79
N LYS A 459 8.34 16.96 -37.07
CA LYS A 459 7.99 17.57 -38.34
C LYS A 459 8.39 19.03 -38.45
N ASP A 460 8.51 19.73 -37.33
CA ASP A 460 8.88 21.15 -37.27
C ASP A 460 10.44 21.36 -37.28
N LEU A 461 11.21 20.26 -37.43
CA LEU A 461 12.66 20.21 -37.62
C LEU A 461 13.03 19.95 -39.06
#